data_1c4149e5b7cf68b862d3dca02c242cad
#
_entry.id   1c4149e5b7cf68b862d3dca02c242cad
#
_cell.length_a   1.000
_cell.length_b   1.000
_cell.length_c   1.000
_cell.angle_alpha   90.00
_cell.angle_beta   90.00
_cell.angle_gamma   90.00
#
_symmetry.space_group_name_H-M   'P 1'
#
loop_
_entity.id
_entity.type
_entity.pdbx_description
1 polymer ?
#
loop_
_entity_poly.entity_id
_entity_poly.type
_entity_poly.pdbx_seq_one_letter_code
_entity_poly.pdbx_strand_id
1 'polypeptide(L)'
;MTQEDVLIRATVGDARVYAVTTTHLTQYMNKIHGLSPVAAAALGRTAAGALLLAATMKDGEGVTIRFKGNGPLGEVMADATNYTVRGFVEHPEVMLPLKKGKLDVGGGVGHEGVVIVTRCPEKGMPFNGYALLKSGEIAEDLTKYLFDSEQTPSVRSEE
;
A
#
# COMPACT_ATOMS: atom_id res chain seq x y z
N MET A 1 -8.80 -26.07 -6.08
CA MET A 1 -7.53 -25.56 -5.52
C MET A 1 -7.72 -24.10 -5.18
N THR A 2 -7.62 -23.74 -3.92
CA THR A 2 -7.54 -22.33 -3.53
C THR A 2 -6.17 -21.83 -3.97
N GLN A 3 -6.15 -20.89 -4.88
CA GLN A 3 -4.92 -20.25 -5.32
C GLN A 3 -4.47 -19.34 -4.18
N GLU A 4 -3.35 -19.67 -3.53
CA GLU A 4 -2.79 -18.84 -2.44
C GLU A 4 -2.18 -17.57 -3.02
N ASP A 5 -2.19 -16.49 -2.23
CA ASP A 5 -1.43 -15.29 -2.58
C ASP A 5 0.07 -15.60 -2.49
N VAL A 6 0.85 -15.06 -3.41
CA VAL A 6 2.29 -15.34 -3.52
C VAL A 6 3.09 -14.05 -3.59
N LEU A 7 4.30 -14.09 -3.03
CA LEU A 7 5.30 -13.05 -3.17
C LEU A 7 6.52 -13.63 -3.87
N ILE A 8 6.93 -12.99 -4.96
CA ILE A 8 8.07 -13.41 -5.78
C ILE A 8 9.17 -12.35 -5.68
N ARG A 9 10.41 -12.83 -5.57
CA ARG A 9 11.62 -12.03 -5.66
C ARG A 9 12.45 -12.53 -6.82
N ALA A 10 12.95 -11.63 -7.65
CA ALA A 10 13.82 -11.96 -8.77
C ALA A 10 14.92 -10.91 -8.93
N THR A 11 15.97 -11.28 -9.63
CA THR A 11 17.05 -10.39 -10.02
C THR A 11 17.22 -10.48 -11.53
N VAL A 12 17.27 -9.32 -12.19
CA VAL A 12 17.47 -9.20 -13.64
C VAL A 12 18.59 -8.18 -13.85
N GLY A 13 19.78 -8.68 -14.18
CA GLY A 13 20.99 -7.83 -14.18
C GLY A 13 21.22 -7.24 -12.80
N ASP A 14 21.33 -5.90 -12.72
CA ASP A 14 21.49 -5.16 -11.47
C ASP A 14 20.16 -4.76 -10.83
N ALA A 15 19.04 -5.05 -11.47
CA ALA A 15 17.71 -4.73 -10.97
C ALA A 15 17.15 -5.83 -10.08
N ARG A 16 16.44 -5.43 -9.02
CA ARG A 16 15.64 -6.34 -8.18
C ARG A 16 14.18 -6.17 -8.52
N VAL A 17 13.49 -7.28 -8.69
CA VAL A 17 12.07 -7.31 -9.02
C VAL A 17 11.32 -8.00 -7.88
N TYR A 18 10.24 -7.40 -7.45
CA TYR A 18 9.32 -7.93 -6.45
C TYR A 18 7.91 -7.93 -7.03
N ALA A 19 7.19 -9.02 -6.87
CA ALA A 19 5.80 -9.13 -7.28
C ALA A 19 4.99 -9.82 -6.18
N VAL A 20 3.76 -9.38 -5.97
CA VAL A 20 2.86 -9.95 -4.98
C VAL A 20 1.44 -10.01 -5.54
N THR A 21 0.74 -11.11 -5.25
CA THR A 21 -0.72 -11.18 -5.38
C THR A 21 -1.34 -11.00 -4.00
N THR A 22 -2.45 -10.27 -3.94
CA THR A 22 -3.15 -9.97 -2.67
C THR A 22 -4.67 -10.17 -2.78
N THR A 23 -5.11 -11.03 -3.68
CA THR A 23 -6.54 -11.26 -3.93
C THR A 23 -7.24 -11.85 -2.70
N HIS A 24 -6.71 -12.95 -2.18
CA HIS A 24 -7.29 -13.62 -0.99
C HIS A 24 -7.12 -12.77 0.27
N LEU A 25 -5.99 -12.13 0.42
CA LEU A 25 -5.72 -11.19 1.49
C LEU A 25 -6.76 -10.05 1.50
N THR A 26 -7.00 -9.43 0.34
CA THR A 26 -7.98 -8.33 0.22
C THR A 26 -9.40 -8.82 0.49
N GLN A 27 -9.77 -10.01 0.01
CA GLN A 27 -11.07 -10.64 0.33
C GLN A 27 -11.21 -10.90 1.82
N TYR A 28 -10.16 -11.37 2.47
CA TYR A 28 -10.16 -11.61 3.92
C TYR A 28 -10.31 -10.31 4.71
N MET A 29 -9.55 -9.27 4.37
CA MET A 29 -9.69 -7.94 4.98
C MET A 29 -11.08 -7.36 4.76
N ASN A 30 -11.64 -7.52 3.55
CA ASN A 30 -13.00 -7.09 3.24
C ASN A 30 -14.03 -7.78 4.14
N LYS A 31 -13.89 -9.09 4.35
CA LYS A 31 -14.78 -9.87 5.23
C LYS A 31 -14.73 -9.40 6.70
N ILE A 32 -13.53 -9.04 7.18
CA ILE A 32 -13.33 -8.59 8.57
C ILE A 32 -13.84 -7.17 8.78
N HIS A 33 -13.52 -6.26 7.86
CA HIS A 33 -13.76 -4.82 8.02
C HIS A 33 -15.04 -4.31 7.37
N GLY A 34 -15.73 -5.12 6.58
CA GLY A 34 -16.94 -4.69 5.85
C GLY A 34 -16.65 -3.57 4.86
N LEU A 35 -15.59 -3.73 4.06
CA LEU A 35 -15.11 -2.67 3.17
C LEU A 35 -16.06 -2.45 1.98
N SER A 36 -16.29 -1.19 1.62
CA SER A 36 -16.85 -0.83 0.32
C SER A 36 -15.88 -1.19 -0.81
N PRO A 37 -16.32 -1.26 -2.07
CA PRO A 37 -15.43 -1.58 -3.19
C PRO A 37 -14.22 -0.65 -3.29
N VAL A 38 -14.40 0.68 -3.12
CA VAL A 38 -13.31 1.65 -3.17
C VAL A 38 -12.38 1.53 -1.96
N ALA A 39 -12.91 1.26 -0.77
CA ALA A 39 -12.11 1.02 0.43
C ALA A 39 -11.30 -0.27 0.32
N ALA A 40 -11.90 -1.34 -0.23
CA ALA A 40 -11.21 -2.60 -0.47
C ALA A 40 -10.06 -2.45 -1.48
N ALA A 41 -10.27 -1.69 -2.56
CA ALA A 41 -9.22 -1.39 -3.53
C ALA A 41 -8.09 -0.56 -2.91
N ALA A 42 -8.42 0.49 -2.14
CA ALA A 42 -7.42 1.33 -1.47
C ALA A 42 -6.59 0.51 -0.46
N LEU A 43 -7.25 -0.26 0.41
CA LEU A 43 -6.56 -1.08 1.42
C LEU A 43 -5.75 -2.21 0.79
N GLY A 44 -6.29 -2.90 -0.22
CA GLY A 44 -5.59 -3.99 -0.90
C GLY A 44 -4.30 -3.52 -1.58
N ARG A 45 -4.34 -2.38 -2.26
CA ARG A 45 -3.15 -1.75 -2.88
C ARG A 45 -2.15 -1.28 -1.83
N THR A 46 -2.61 -0.68 -0.72
CA THR A 46 -1.74 -0.26 0.38
C THR A 46 -1.06 -1.46 1.03
N ALA A 47 -1.79 -2.56 1.26
CA ALA A 47 -1.26 -3.81 1.80
C ALA A 47 -0.24 -4.45 0.84
N ALA A 48 -0.52 -4.47 -0.47
CA ALA A 48 0.44 -4.93 -1.48
C ALA A 48 1.72 -4.09 -1.45
N GLY A 49 1.60 -2.75 -1.39
CA GLY A 49 2.73 -1.85 -1.26
C GLY A 49 3.56 -2.11 0.00
N ALA A 50 2.90 -2.33 1.15
CA ALA A 50 3.58 -2.64 2.42
C ALA A 50 4.33 -3.98 2.34
N LEU A 51 3.73 -5.03 1.78
CA LEU A 51 4.40 -6.32 1.56
C LEU A 51 5.61 -6.20 0.63
N LEU A 52 5.49 -5.45 -0.46
CA LEU A 52 6.59 -5.21 -1.39
C LEU A 52 7.75 -4.47 -0.73
N LEU A 53 7.47 -3.45 0.08
CA LEU A 53 8.50 -2.73 0.83
C LEU A 53 9.12 -3.60 1.92
N ALA A 54 8.32 -4.34 2.69
CA ALA A 54 8.82 -5.28 3.70
C ALA A 54 9.72 -6.35 3.08
N ALA A 55 9.40 -6.82 1.86
CA ALA A 55 10.21 -7.78 1.14
C ALA A 55 11.62 -7.28 0.78
N THR A 56 11.85 -5.97 0.77
CA THR A 56 13.17 -5.36 0.55
C THR A 56 14.01 -5.27 1.84
N MET A 57 13.40 -5.50 3.00
CA MET A 57 14.00 -5.35 4.32
C MET A 57 14.54 -6.68 4.83
N LYS A 58 15.27 -6.65 5.94
CA LYS A 58 15.75 -7.85 6.62
C LYS A 58 14.62 -8.55 7.36
N ASP A 59 14.80 -9.84 7.62
CA ASP A 59 13.86 -10.61 8.42
C ASP A 59 13.70 -9.97 9.82
N GLY A 60 12.47 -9.88 10.29
CA GLY A 60 12.11 -9.24 11.56
C GLY A 60 11.91 -7.73 11.49
N GLU A 61 12.30 -7.09 10.39
CA GLU A 61 12.03 -5.68 10.17
C GLU A 61 10.62 -5.48 9.58
N GLY A 62 9.98 -4.37 9.92
CA GLY A 62 8.63 -4.04 9.49
C GLY A 62 8.51 -2.70 8.80
N VAL A 63 7.43 -2.52 8.08
CA VAL A 63 7.08 -1.26 7.46
C VAL A 63 5.60 -0.96 7.64
N THR A 64 5.29 0.26 8.01
CA THR A 64 3.92 0.79 8.05
C THR A 64 3.78 1.86 6.98
N ILE A 65 2.74 1.75 6.16
CA ILE A 65 2.37 2.76 5.18
C ILE A 65 1.05 3.39 5.61
N ARG A 66 0.99 4.71 5.62
CA ARG A 66 -0.20 5.48 5.98
C ARG A 66 -0.47 6.55 4.93
N PHE A 67 -1.62 6.48 4.30
CA PHE A 67 -2.13 7.53 3.42
C PHE A 67 -3.09 8.40 4.23
N LYS A 68 -2.75 9.66 4.36
CA LYS A 68 -3.56 10.68 5.03
C LYS A 68 -3.90 11.77 4.04
N GLY A 69 -4.98 11.57 3.31
CA GLY A 69 -5.48 12.52 2.33
C GLY A 69 -6.73 13.25 2.81
N ASN A 70 -7.20 14.18 2.01
CA ASN A 70 -8.44 14.94 2.25
C ASN A 70 -9.68 14.27 1.65
N GLY A 71 -9.56 13.03 1.19
CA GLY A 71 -10.69 12.28 0.64
C GLY A 71 -11.57 11.63 1.71
N PRO A 72 -12.75 11.14 1.33
CA PRO A 72 -13.75 10.64 2.26
C PRO A 72 -13.39 9.31 2.95
N LEU A 73 -12.42 8.54 2.43
CA LEU A 73 -11.95 7.31 3.09
C LEU A 73 -11.21 7.58 4.41
N GLY A 74 -10.77 8.84 4.62
CA GLY A 74 -9.92 9.17 5.76
C GLY A 74 -8.54 8.51 5.64
N GLU A 75 -8.02 8.01 6.75
CA GLU A 75 -6.74 7.32 6.76
C GLU A 75 -6.85 5.90 6.20
N VAL A 76 -5.92 5.53 5.32
CA VAL A 76 -5.72 4.16 4.85
C VAL A 76 -4.34 3.71 5.32
N MET A 77 -4.29 2.63 6.10
CA MET A 77 -3.06 2.15 6.71
C MET A 77 -2.85 0.65 6.46
N ALA A 78 -1.60 0.26 6.19
CA ALA A 78 -1.16 -1.12 6.20
C ALA A 78 0.19 -1.24 6.90
N ASP A 79 0.34 -2.30 7.70
CA ASP A 79 1.53 -2.61 8.47
C ASP A 79 1.99 -4.03 8.11
N ALA A 80 3.20 -4.17 7.60
CA ALA A 80 3.75 -5.44 7.13
C ALA A 80 5.07 -5.78 7.83
N THR A 81 5.22 -7.05 8.19
CA THR A 81 6.45 -7.63 8.71
C THR A 81 6.67 -8.98 8.05
N ASN A 82 7.81 -9.19 7.38
CA ASN A 82 8.08 -10.37 6.57
C ASN A 82 6.98 -10.59 5.52
N TYR A 83 6.18 -11.66 5.66
CA TYR A 83 5.12 -12.05 4.74
C TYR A 83 3.72 -11.85 5.32
N THR A 84 3.59 -11.15 6.42
CA THR A 84 2.32 -10.84 7.06
C THR A 84 1.99 -9.37 6.93
N VAL A 85 0.71 -9.07 6.77
CA VAL A 85 0.23 -7.69 6.70
C VAL A 85 -1.13 -7.57 7.37
N ARG A 86 -1.35 -6.44 8.00
CA ARG A 86 -2.64 -6.01 8.54
C ARG A 86 -2.88 -4.55 8.16
N GLY A 87 -4.12 -4.13 8.18
CA GLY A 87 -4.43 -2.74 7.84
C GLY A 87 -5.88 -2.40 8.10
N PHE A 88 -6.21 -1.13 7.92
CA PHE A 88 -7.57 -0.62 8.05
C PHE A 88 -7.79 0.60 7.13
N VAL A 89 -9.06 0.91 6.97
CA VAL A 89 -9.55 2.17 6.37
C VAL A 89 -10.39 2.86 7.44
N GLU A 90 -10.21 4.15 7.65
CA GLU A 90 -10.92 4.91 8.69
C GLU A 90 -12.43 4.94 8.45
N HIS A 91 -12.86 5.12 7.19
CA HIS A 91 -14.26 5.11 6.77
C HIS A 91 -14.50 4.01 5.73
N PRO A 92 -14.61 2.73 6.17
CA PRO A 92 -14.67 1.59 5.28
C PRO A 92 -15.97 1.50 4.47
N GLU A 93 -17.03 2.18 4.89
CA GLU A 93 -18.37 2.17 4.30
C GLU A 93 -18.54 3.16 3.13
N VAL A 94 -17.57 4.03 2.90
CA VAL A 94 -17.66 5.08 1.88
C VAL A 94 -17.88 4.49 0.49
N MET A 95 -18.93 4.96 -0.17
CA MET A 95 -19.27 4.59 -1.55
C MET A 95 -19.01 5.75 -2.48
N LEU A 96 -18.28 5.51 -3.56
CA LEU A 96 -18.02 6.48 -4.61
C LEU A 96 -18.51 5.95 -5.96
N PRO A 97 -19.01 6.82 -6.84
CA PRO A 97 -19.33 6.43 -8.21
C PRO A 97 -18.06 6.03 -8.96
N LEU A 98 -18.22 5.15 -9.95
CA LEU A 98 -17.12 4.81 -10.84
C LEU A 98 -16.66 6.05 -11.63
N LYS A 99 -15.36 6.21 -11.74
CA LYS A 99 -14.72 7.23 -12.56
C LYS A 99 -14.13 6.56 -13.81
N LYS A 100 -14.68 6.91 -14.98
CA LYS A 100 -14.30 6.27 -16.26
C LYS A 100 -14.38 4.74 -16.22
N GLY A 101 -15.40 4.20 -15.54
CA GLY A 101 -15.63 2.76 -15.43
C GLY A 101 -14.74 2.03 -14.43
N LYS A 102 -13.90 2.74 -13.64
CA LYS A 102 -13.00 2.19 -12.61
C LYS A 102 -13.35 2.74 -11.23
N LEU A 103 -12.94 2.02 -10.18
CA LEU A 103 -13.03 2.50 -8.80
C LEU A 103 -12.17 3.76 -8.62
N ASP A 104 -12.76 4.82 -8.07
CA ASP A 104 -12.08 6.11 -7.86
C ASP A 104 -11.30 6.09 -6.54
N VAL A 105 -10.19 5.36 -6.50
CA VAL A 105 -9.32 5.30 -5.32
C VAL A 105 -8.69 6.66 -5.04
N GLY A 106 -8.24 7.36 -6.08
CA GLY A 106 -7.68 8.71 -5.95
C GLY A 106 -8.66 9.70 -5.32
N GLY A 107 -9.93 9.67 -5.76
CA GLY A 107 -11.00 10.46 -5.13
C GLY A 107 -11.31 10.03 -3.71
N GLY A 108 -11.19 8.73 -3.43
CA GLY A 108 -11.41 8.17 -2.09
C GLY A 108 -10.35 8.60 -1.08
N VAL A 109 -9.08 8.55 -1.45
CA VAL A 109 -7.93 8.96 -0.63
C VAL A 109 -7.81 10.49 -0.58
N GLY A 110 -8.01 11.16 -1.72
CA GLY A 110 -7.82 12.60 -1.89
C GLY A 110 -6.46 12.95 -2.46
N HIS A 111 -6.35 14.18 -2.93
CA HIS A 111 -5.17 14.69 -3.62
C HIS A 111 -4.30 15.61 -2.74
N GLU A 112 -4.81 16.02 -1.61
CA GLU A 112 -4.12 16.86 -0.64
C GLU A 112 -3.87 16.07 0.64
N GLY A 113 -2.59 15.97 1.04
CA GLY A 113 -2.19 15.19 2.20
C GLY A 113 -0.81 14.59 2.04
N VAL A 114 -0.56 13.54 2.79
CA VAL A 114 0.76 12.90 2.84
C VAL A 114 0.65 11.37 2.82
N VAL A 115 1.62 10.73 2.20
CA VAL A 115 1.97 9.35 2.48
C VAL A 115 3.13 9.33 3.48
N ILE A 116 2.98 8.54 4.53
CA ILE A 116 3.99 8.33 5.57
C ILE A 116 4.40 6.87 5.51
N VAL A 117 5.70 6.63 5.41
CA VAL A 117 6.27 5.28 5.47
C VAL A 117 7.17 5.20 6.70
N THR A 118 6.76 4.39 7.66
CA THR A 118 7.54 4.12 8.88
C THR A 118 8.29 2.82 8.70
N ARG A 119 9.60 2.87 8.79
CA ARG A 119 10.45 1.68 8.81
C ARG A 119 10.80 1.34 10.24
N CYS A 120 10.53 0.09 10.62
CA CYS A 120 10.77 -0.44 11.96
C CYS A 120 11.93 -1.44 11.88
N PRO A 121 13.18 -1.04 12.17
CA PRO A 121 14.31 -1.95 12.22
C PRO A 121 14.16 -2.92 13.39
N GLU A 122 14.79 -4.10 13.30
CA GLU A 122 14.80 -5.07 14.41
C GLU A 122 15.44 -4.48 15.69
N LYS A 123 16.45 -3.67 15.49
CA LYS A 123 17.16 -2.95 16.56
C LYS A 123 17.27 -1.47 16.20
N GLY A 124 16.97 -0.62 17.16
CA GLY A 124 17.02 0.83 16.98
C GLY A 124 15.62 1.44 17.01
N MET A 125 15.55 2.72 16.66
CA MET A 125 14.29 3.47 16.65
C MET A 125 13.64 3.42 15.27
N PRO A 126 12.32 3.31 15.19
CA PRO A 126 11.60 3.52 13.94
C PRO A 126 11.88 4.91 13.37
N PHE A 127 11.91 5.00 12.05
CA PHE A 127 12.04 6.29 11.37
C PHE A 127 10.97 6.45 10.29
N ASN A 128 10.54 7.69 10.10
CA ASN A 128 9.50 8.06 9.15
C ASN A 128 10.11 8.77 7.95
N GLY A 129 9.70 8.32 6.76
CA GLY A 129 9.80 9.11 5.55
C GLY A 129 8.41 9.53 5.11
N TYR A 130 8.28 10.64 4.40
CA TYR A 130 6.99 11.12 3.90
C TYR A 130 7.13 11.87 2.59
N ALA A 131 6.07 11.86 1.81
CA ALA A 131 5.93 12.65 0.60
C ALA A 131 4.50 13.21 0.52
N LEU A 132 4.34 14.35 -0.14
CA LEU A 132 3.03 14.90 -0.45
C LEU A 132 2.31 14.02 -1.46
N LEU A 133 1.02 13.81 -1.25
CA LEU A 133 0.17 13.13 -2.23
C LEU A 133 0.16 13.93 -3.54
N LYS A 134 0.11 13.19 -4.65
CA LYS A 134 0.01 13.76 -5.99
C LYS A 134 -1.36 13.46 -6.60
N SER A 135 -1.80 12.22 -6.48
CA SER A 135 -3.01 11.75 -7.13
C SER A 135 -3.98 11.03 -6.18
N GLY A 136 -3.52 10.62 -5.02
CA GLY A 136 -4.27 9.71 -4.14
C GLY A 136 -4.30 8.27 -4.67
N GLU A 137 -3.76 8.01 -5.85
CA GLU A 137 -3.54 6.67 -6.37
C GLU A 137 -2.34 6.04 -5.64
N ILE A 138 -2.56 4.91 -5.01
CA ILE A 138 -1.61 4.30 -4.05
C ILE A 138 -0.24 4.04 -4.69
N ALA A 139 -0.22 3.41 -5.87
CA ALA A 139 1.05 3.06 -6.53
C ALA A 139 1.83 4.27 -6.99
N GLU A 140 1.16 5.28 -7.55
CA GLU A 140 1.79 6.50 -8.04
C GLU A 140 2.43 7.26 -6.88
N ASP A 141 1.71 7.42 -5.77
CA ASP A 141 2.20 8.17 -4.61
C ASP A 141 3.32 7.42 -3.86
N LEU A 142 3.28 6.07 -3.81
CA LEU A 142 4.40 5.28 -3.29
C LEU A 142 5.64 5.36 -4.17
N THR A 143 5.46 5.39 -5.49
CA THR A 143 6.58 5.58 -6.42
C THR A 143 7.23 6.94 -6.23
N LYS A 144 6.40 7.99 -6.08
CA LYS A 144 6.87 9.32 -5.76
C LYS A 144 7.61 9.37 -4.43
N TYR A 145 7.07 8.73 -3.39
CA TYR A 145 7.74 8.63 -2.09
C TYR A 145 9.13 8.00 -2.20
N LEU A 146 9.26 6.88 -2.92
CA LEU A 146 10.55 6.20 -3.11
C LEU A 146 11.57 7.07 -3.84
N PHE A 147 11.10 7.84 -4.81
CA PHE A 147 11.98 8.77 -5.55
C PHE A 147 12.39 9.96 -4.68
N ASP A 148 11.43 10.63 -4.04
CA ASP A 148 11.66 11.89 -3.32
C ASP A 148 12.36 11.68 -1.96
N SER A 149 11.96 10.63 -1.22
CA SER A 149 12.41 10.41 0.15
C SER A 149 13.54 9.39 0.28
N GLU A 150 13.53 8.35 -0.55
CA GLU A 150 14.55 7.30 -0.51
C GLU A 150 15.54 7.39 -1.66
N GLN A 151 15.32 8.30 -2.61
CA GLN A 151 16.15 8.50 -3.81
C GLN A 151 16.34 7.18 -4.59
N THR A 152 15.34 6.30 -4.51
CA THR A 152 15.35 5.00 -5.17
C THR A 152 14.49 5.06 -6.43
N PRO A 153 15.09 5.04 -7.64
CA PRO A 153 14.33 4.96 -8.87
C PRO A 153 13.47 3.69 -8.87
N SER A 154 12.17 3.85 -8.98
CA SER A 154 11.22 2.75 -8.93
C SER A 154 10.12 2.92 -9.96
N VAL A 155 9.70 1.82 -10.54
CA VAL A 155 8.51 1.75 -11.37
C VAL A 155 7.56 0.73 -10.76
N ARG A 156 6.30 1.10 -10.61
CA ARG A 156 5.24 0.22 -10.13
C ARG A 156 4.12 0.15 -11.16
N SER A 157 3.57 -1.01 -11.32
CA SER A 157 2.39 -1.25 -12.15
C SER A 157 1.35 -2.00 -11.32
N GLU A 158 0.10 -1.62 -11.44
CA GLU A 158 -1.08 -2.27 -10.87
C GLU A 158 -2.03 -2.63 -12.01
N GLU A 159 -2.61 -3.82 -11.96
CA GLU A 159 -3.70 -4.29 -12.83
C GLU A 159 -4.98 -4.52 -12.02
#